data_18608b5571944e06c8e7af8293ff353d
#
_entry.id   18608b5571944e06c8e7af8293ff353d
#
_cell.length_a   1.000
_cell.length_b   1.000
_cell.length_c   1.000
_cell.angle_alpha   90.00
_cell.angle_beta   90.00
_cell.angle_gamma   90.00
#
_symmetry.space_group_name_H-M   'P 1'
#
loop_
_entity.id
_entity.type
_entity.pdbx_description
1 polymer ?
#
loop_
_entity_poly.entity_id
_entity_poly.type
_entity_poly.pdbx_seq_one_letter_code
_entity_poly.pdbx_strand_id
1 'polypeptide(L)'
;PGVTVVANQKTINMIKQFFDFDIDARVMVVKEGDVLDTGKHKFTFVMAPMVHWPEVMVTYDSFDKTLYSADAFGTFGAINGKIFADEVNFESEWLPDARRYYTNIVGKYGTQVQALLKKAAGIDIGMICPLHGPVWRTNLNWYIDKYHTWSTYTPEEKAVLIVYASVYGDTENAA
;
A
#
# COMPACT_ATOMS: atom_id res chain seq x y z
N PRO A 1 -7.43 -22.00 18.52
CA PRO A 1 -8.56 -22.88 18.26
C PRO A 1 -9.74 -22.05 17.73
N GLY A 2 -10.40 -22.52 16.64
CA GLY A 2 -11.62 -21.87 16.11
C GLY A 2 -11.42 -20.66 15.20
N VAL A 3 -10.20 -20.32 14.80
CA VAL A 3 -9.93 -19.23 13.83
C VAL A 3 -9.96 -19.80 12.41
N THR A 4 -10.67 -19.10 11.52
CA THR A 4 -10.59 -19.33 10.07
C THR A 4 -9.71 -18.24 9.44
N VAL A 5 -8.74 -18.65 8.65
CA VAL A 5 -7.87 -17.74 7.87
C VAL A 5 -8.52 -17.51 6.51
N VAL A 6 -8.82 -16.26 6.20
CA VAL A 6 -9.36 -15.86 4.89
C VAL A 6 -8.22 -15.31 4.05
N ALA A 7 -7.88 -16.00 2.97
CA ALA A 7 -6.72 -15.65 2.16
C ALA A 7 -6.86 -16.15 0.71
N ASN A 8 -6.10 -15.58 -0.21
CA ASN A 8 -6.01 -16.14 -1.55
C ASN A 8 -5.03 -17.35 -1.59
N GLN A 9 -5.11 -18.13 -2.65
CA GLN A 9 -4.31 -19.36 -2.78
C GLN A 9 -2.79 -19.12 -2.70
N LYS A 10 -2.30 -17.99 -3.22
CA LYS A 10 -0.86 -17.67 -3.17
C LYS A 10 -0.40 -17.43 -1.74
N THR A 11 -1.19 -16.68 -0.95
CA THR A 11 -0.92 -16.46 0.48
C THR A 11 -0.84 -17.77 1.24
N ILE A 12 -1.77 -18.71 0.99
CA ILE A 12 -1.77 -20.03 1.64
C ILE A 12 -0.49 -20.81 1.29
N ASN A 13 -0.12 -20.81 0.02
CA ASN A 13 1.11 -21.47 -0.43
C ASN A 13 2.36 -20.86 0.23
N MET A 14 2.39 -19.54 0.43
CA MET A 14 3.50 -18.87 1.12
C MET A 14 3.51 -19.20 2.61
N ILE A 15 2.37 -19.21 3.29
CA ILE A 15 2.29 -19.59 4.70
C ILE A 15 2.92 -20.97 4.91
N LYS A 16 2.63 -21.93 4.03
CA LYS A 16 3.21 -23.28 4.09
C LYS A 16 4.72 -23.33 3.84
N GLN A 17 5.30 -22.30 3.23
CA GLN A 17 6.76 -22.20 3.06
C GLN A 17 7.46 -21.60 4.28
N PHE A 18 6.79 -20.73 5.01
CA PHE A 18 7.37 -20.02 6.16
C PHE A 18 7.08 -20.68 7.49
N PHE A 19 6.01 -21.46 7.59
CA PHE A 19 5.54 -22.03 8.86
C PHE A 19 5.27 -23.53 8.75
N ASP A 20 5.76 -24.27 9.73
CA ASP A 20 5.58 -25.73 9.83
C ASP A 20 4.33 -26.08 10.66
N PHE A 21 3.15 -25.73 10.13
CA PHE A 21 1.87 -26.18 10.68
C PHE A 21 0.82 -26.34 9.57
N ASP A 22 -0.10 -27.29 9.78
CA ASP A 22 -1.20 -27.51 8.83
C ASP A 22 -2.27 -26.41 8.96
N ILE A 23 -2.44 -25.63 7.90
CA ILE A 23 -3.44 -24.57 7.81
C ILE A 23 -4.70 -25.02 7.05
N ASP A 24 -4.65 -26.11 6.27
CA ASP A 24 -5.68 -26.48 5.28
C ASP A 24 -7.07 -26.63 5.88
N ALA A 25 -7.18 -27.18 7.08
CA ALA A 25 -8.45 -27.36 7.77
C ALA A 25 -9.09 -26.04 8.28
N ARG A 26 -8.41 -24.90 8.13
CA ARG A 26 -8.80 -23.61 8.69
C ARG A 26 -8.77 -22.46 7.68
N VAL A 27 -8.82 -22.76 6.40
CA VAL A 27 -8.70 -21.74 5.35
C VAL A 27 -10.02 -21.58 4.62
N MET A 28 -10.39 -20.33 4.41
CA MET A 28 -11.35 -19.91 3.40
C MET A 28 -10.58 -19.25 2.26
N VAL A 29 -10.54 -19.91 1.10
CA VAL A 29 -9.87 -19.39 -0.09
C VAL A 29 -10.78 -18.36 -0.77
N VAL A 30 -10.25 -17.15 -0.98
CA VAL A 30 -10.95 -16.07 -1.68
C VAL A 30 -10.22 -15.66 -2.95
N LYS A 31 -10.98 -15.10 -3.89
CA LYS A 31 -10.52 -14.64 -5.21
C LYS A 31 -10.93 -13.19 -5.44
N GLU A 32 -10.52 -12.66 -6.59
CA GLU A 32 -10.91 -11.32 -7.05
C GLU A 32 -12.43 -11.12 -7.00
N GLY A 33 -12.87 -10.11 -6.26
CA GLY A 33 -14.26 -9.70 -6.16
C GLY A 33 -15.14 -10.56 -5.23
N ASP A 34 -14.58 -11.61 -4.59
CA ASP A 34 -15.33 -12.36 -3.58
C ASP A 34 -15.73 -11.46 -2.42
N VAL A 35 -16.86 -11.75 -1.82
CA VAL A 35 -17.39 -10.99 -0.67
C VAL A 35 -17.61 -11.92 0.52
N LEU A 36 -17.05 -11.57 1.65
CA LEU A 36 -17.35 -12.18 2.94
C LEU A 36 -18.35 -11.31 3.70
N ASP A 37 -19.55 -11.83 3.90
CA ASP A 37 -20.59 -11.19 4.70
C ASP A 37 -20.53 -11.72 6.13
N THR A 38 -20.26 -10.84 7.10
CA THR A 38 -20.24 -11.16 8.53
C THR A 38 -21.46 -10.59 9.27
N GLY A 39 -22.50 -10.22 8.52
CA GLY A 39 -23.72 -9.58 9.01
C GLY A 39 -23.65 -8.05 8.89
N LYS A 40 -22.97 -7.37 9.78
CA LYS A 40 -22.81 -5.91 9.75
C LYS A 40 -21.78 -5.46 8.70
N HIS A 41 -20.66 -6.14 8.62
CA HIS A 41 -19.55 -5.82 7.72
C HIS A 41 -19.55 -6.75 6.51
N LYS A 42 -19.25 -6.18 5.35
CA LYS A 42 -19.10 -6.92 4.08
C LYS A 42 -17.75 -6.59 3.47
N PHE A 43 -16.88 -7.58 3.48
CA PHE A 43 -15.51 -7.46 3.02
C PHE A 43 -15.40 -7.94 1.57
N THR A 44 -15.07 -7.03 0.67
CA THR A 44 -14.76 -7.35 -0.73
C THR A 44 -13.26 -7.48 -0.89
N PHE A 45 -12.80 -8.56 -1.51
CA PHE A 45 -11.38 -8.84 -1.73
C PHE A 45 -10.96 -8.43 -3.14
N VAL A 46 -9.91 -7.61 -3.24
CA VAL A 46 -9.36 -7.11 -4.50
C VAL A 46 -7.90 -7.52 -4.60
N MET A 47 -7.57 -8.32 -5.60
CA MET A 47 -6.19 -8.77 -5.80
C MET A 47 -5.32 -7.63 -6.33
N ALA A 48 -4.19 -7.42 -5.67
CA ALA A 48 -3.21 -6.38 -5.99
C ALA A 48 -1.80 -6.99 -6.16
N PRO A 49 -1.62 -7.97 -7.07
CA PRO A 49 -0.37 -8.70 -7.19
C PRO A 49 0.77 -7.74 -7.49
N MET A 50 1.91 -7.95 -6.85
CA MET A 50 3.12 -7.14 -6.94
C MET A 50 3.00 -5.70 -6.40
N VAL A 51 2.01 -5.44 -5.56
CA VAL A 51 1.92 -4.21 -4.79
C VAL A 51 2.13 -4.53 -3.27
N HIS A 52 3.33 -5.01 -2.74
CA HIS A 52 4.45 -5.22 -3.71
C HIS A 52 4.81 -6.72 -3.86
N TRP A 53 4.18 -7.61 -3.12
CA TRP A 53 4.37 -9.07 -3.19
C TRP A 53 3.36 -9.74 -4.13
N PRO A 54 3.66 -10.95 -4.66
CA PRO A 54 2.80 -11.59 -5.68
C PRO A 54 1.42 -12.01 -5.17
N GLU A 55 1.23 -12.18 -3.87
CA GLU A 55 0.00 -12.61 -3.22
C GLU A 55 -0.83 -11.45 -2.67
N VAL A 56 -0.36 -10.20 -2.79
CA VAL A 56 -1.03 -9.05 -2.16
C VAL A 56 -2.50 -8.96 -2.56
N MET A 57 -3.31 -8.75 -1.56
CA MET A 57 -4.74 -8.56 -1.63
C MET A 57 -5.12 -7.38 -0.73
N VAL A 58 -5.88 -6.45 -1.23
CA VAL A 58 -6.50 -5.40 -0.42
C VAL A 58 -7.93 -5.80 -0.10
N THR A 59 -8.45 -5.33 1.02
CA THR A 59 -9.78 -5.67 1.49
C THR A 59 -10.59 -4.40 1.71
N TYR A 60 -11.77 -4.32 1.12
CA TYR A 60 -12.68 -3.19 1.30
C TYR A 60 -13.88 -3.61 2.14
N ASP A 61 -14.10 -2.90 3.25
CA ASP A 61 -15.31 -3.00 4.06
C ASP A 61 -16.33 -1.95 3.62
N SER A 62 -17.44 -2.40 3.07
CA SER A 62 -18.47 -1.50 2.55
C SER A 62 -19.34 -0.86 3.63
N PHE A 63 -19.30 -1.37 4.88
CA PHE A 63 -20.10 -0.81 5.98
C PHE A 63 -19.58 0.56 6.43
N ASP A 64 -18.30 0.67 6.71
CA ASP A 64 -17.66 1.92 7.14
C ASP A 64 -16.71 2.50 6.09
N LYS A 65 -16.78 1.98 4.85
CA LYS A 65 -16.04 2.46 3.67
C LYS A 65 -14.53 2.43 3.87
N THR A 66 -14.04 1.42 4.59
CA THR A 66 -12.63 1.28 4.92
C THR A 66 -11.90 0.38 3.93
N LEU A 67 -10.82 0.88 3.35
CA LEU A 67 -9.87 0.12 2.54
C LEU A 67 -8.67 -0.28 3.39
N TYR A 68 -8.52 -1.57 3.66
CA TYR A 68 -7.30 -2.17 4.21
C TYR A 68 -6.35 -2.43 3.04
N SER A 69 -5.38 -1.55 2.88
CA SER A 69 -4.63 -1.42 1.62
C SER A 69 -3.34 -2.23 1.57
N ALA A 70 -3.07 -3.08 2.55
CA ALA A 70 -1.78 -3.77 2.71
C ALA A 70 -0.64 -2.73 2.71
N ASP A 71 0.41 -2.93 1.91
CA ASP A 71 1.54 -1.99 1.82
C ASP A 71 1.25 -0.76 0.97
N ALA A 72 0.19 -0.80 0.14
CA ALA A 72 -0.19 0.37 -0.64
C ALA A 72 -0.56 1.54 0.29
N PHE A 73 -0.15 2.75 -0.09
CA PHE A 73 -0.32 3.98 0.68
C PHE A 73 0.46 4.02 2.00
N GLY A 74 1.40 3.09 2.20
CA GLY A 74 2.29 3.07 3.34
C GLY A 74 3.40 4.12 3.28
N THR A 75 4.09 4.31 4.40
CA THR A 75 5.27 5.16 4.52
C THR A 75 6.26 4.59 5.53
N PHE A 76 7.53 4.92 5.37
CA PHE A 76 8.51 4.73 6.44
C PHE A 76 8.23 5.69 7.59
N GLY A 77 8.78 5.39 8.75
CA GLY A 77 8.61 6.16 9.96
C GLY A 77 7.90 5.40 11.07
N ALA A 78 7.98 5.90 12.28
CA ALA A 78 7.34 5.34 13.46
C ALA A 78 6.19 6.23 13.92
N ILE A 79 5.02 5.64 14.11
CA ILE A 79 3.86 6.35 14.68
C ILE A 79 4.17 6.62 16.17
N ASN A 80 4.05 7.88 16.55
CA ASN A 80 4.30 8.34 17.92
C ASN A 80 3.05 8.98 18.51
N GLY A 81 2.09 8.15 18.89
CA GLY A 81 0.86 8.58 19.57
C GLY A 81 -0.26 9.08 18.65
N LYS A 82 0.04 9.69 17.52
CA LYS A 82 -0.92 10.14 16.51
C LYS A 82 -0.98 9.11 15.39
N ILE A 83 -2.15 8.55 15.14
CA ILE A 83 -2.33 7.46 14.18
C ILE A 83 -2.93 7.90 12.84
N PHE A 84 -3.53 9.09 12.79
CA PHE A 84 -4.17 9.60 11.57
C PHE A 84 -3.30 10.66 10.88
N ALA A 85 -3.32 10.65 9.55
CA ALA A 85 -2.55 11.58 8.73
C ALA A 85 -2.96 13.06 8.93
N ASP A 86 -4.22 13.32 9.29
CA ASP A 86 -4.73 14.66 9.59
C ASP A 86 -4.38 15.18 10.99
N GLU A 87 -3.74 14.36 11.81
CA GLU A 87 -3.26 14.77 13.14
C GLU A 87 -1.80 15.28 13.12
N VAL A 88 -1.13 15.18 11.98
CA VAL A 88 0.26 15.59 11.76
C VAL A 88 0.37 16.50 10.53
N ASN A 89 1.47 17.23 10.40
CA ASN A 89 1.78 17.91 9.14
C ASN A 89 2.43 16.90 8.17
N PHE A 90 1.56 16.14 7.48
CA PHE A 90 2.02 15.05 6.63
C PHE A 90 2.97 15.52 5.51
N GLU A 91 2.74 16.69 4.91
CA GLU A 91 3.57 17.19 3.82
C GLU A 91 5.02 17.46 4.26
N SER A 92 5.21 18.05 5.42
CA SER A 92 6.55 18.39 5.92
C SER A 92 7.22 17.24 6.68
N GLU A 93 6.44 16.43 7.40
CA GLU A 93 6.98 15.44 8.32
C GLU A 93 7.07 14.04 7.71
N TRP A 94 6.10 13.65 6.85
CA TRP A 94 5.95 12.28 6.37
C TRP A 94 6.09 12.11 4.86
N LEU A 95 5.78 13.13 4.05
CA LEU A 95 5.79 12.99 2.60
C LEU A 95 7.17 12.62 2.01
N PRO A 96 8.31 13.12 2.53
CA PRO A 96 9.64 12.66 2.09
C PRO A 96 9.83 11.16 2.31
N ASP A 97 9.40 10.65 3.46
CA ASP A 97 9.48 9.22 3.79
C ASP A 97 8.45 8.39 3.02
N ALA A 98 7.28 8.93 2.69
CA ALA A 98 6.31 8.30 1.81
C ALA A 98 6.84 8.13 0.38
N ARG A 99 7.51 9.15 -0.19
CA ARG A 99 8.19 9.03 -1.49
C ARG A 99 9.29 7.98 -1.47
N ARG A 100 10.09 7.98 -0.40
CA ARG A 100 11.16 7.01 -0.22
C ARG A 100 10.60 5.59 -0.07
N TYR A 101 9.52 5.42 0.70
CA TYR A 101 8.80 4.15 0.83
C TYR A 101 8.29 3.68 -0.53
N TYR A 102 7.53 4.53 -1.25
CA TYR A 102 7.01 4.21 -2.56
C TYR A 102 8.14 3.76 -3.51
N THR A 103 9.19 4.56 -3.63
CA THR A 103 10.30 4.29 -4.55
C THR A 103 10.99 2.97 -4.27
N ASN A 104 11.26 2.66 -2.99
CA ASN A 104 12.00 1.46 -2.60
C ASN A 104 11.13 0.19 -2.62
N ILE A 105 9.87 0.31 -2.24
CA ILE A 105 8.98 -0.84 -2.02
C ILE A 105 8.16 -1.15 -3.27
N VAL A 106 7.55 -0.15 -3.88
CA VAL A 106 6.55 -0.31 -4.94
C VAL A 106 7.00 0.25 -6.29
N GLY A 107 8.03 1.09 -6.32
CA GLY A 107 8.39 1.94 -7.47
C GLY A 107 8.57 1.23 -8.81
N LYS A 108 9.14 0.02 -8.83
CA LYS A 108 9.29 -0.77 -10.07
C LYS A 108 7.98 -1.38 -10.58
N TYR A 109 6.92 -1.33 -9.78
CA TYR A 109 5.63 -1.94 -10.08
C TYR A 109 4.54 -0.92 -10.44
N GLY A 110 4.92 0.20 -11.05
CA GLY A 110 4.00 1.28 -11.42
C GLY A 110 2.78 0.81 -12.20
N THR A 111 2.94 -0.10 -13.16
CA THR A 111 1.82 -0.69 -13.92
C THR A 111 0.83 -1.43 -13.02
N GLN A 112 1.31 -2.18 -12.03
CA GLN A 112 0.47 -2.91 -11.07
C GLN A 112 -0.25 -1.96 -10.12
N VAL A 113 0.42 -0.89 -9.69
CA VAL A 113 -0.22 0.20 -8.92
C VAL A 113 -1.33 0.86 -9.72
N GLN A 114 -1.09 1.19 -10.99
CA GLN A 114 -2.13 1.76 -11.87
C GLN A 114 -3.33 0.81 -12.04
N ALA A 115 -3.10 -0.50 -12.14
CA ALA A 115 -4.17 -1.49 -12.18
C ALA A 115 -4.98 -1.51 -10.87
N LEU A 116 -4.33 -1.40 -9.71
CA LEU A 116 -5.00 -1.30 -8.41
C LEU A 116 -5.81 -0.01 -8.31
N LEU A 117 -5.23 1.14 -8.66
CA LEU A 117 -5.92 2.44 -8.64
C LEU A 117 -7.16 2.43 -9.54
N LYS A 118 -7.06 1.80 -10.72
CA LYS A 118 -8.21 1.64 -11.63
C LYS A 118 -9.34 0.80 -11.01
N LYS A 119 -9.01 -0.28 -10.30
CA LYS A 119 -10.00 -1.10 -9.59
C LYS A 119 -10.65 -0.31 -8.46
N ALA A 120 -9.88 0.49 -7.73
CA ALA A 120 -10.35 1.30 -6.60
C ALA A 120 -11.19 2.52 -7.03
N ALA A 121 -11.04 3.02 -8.26
CA ALA A 121 -11.71 4.23 -8.74
C ALA A 121 -13.25 4.20 -8.68
N GLY A 122 -13.85 3.00 -8.67
CA GLY A 122 -15.30 2.83 -8.54
C GLY A 122 -15.79 2.58 -7.10
N ILE A 123 -14.90 2.61 -6.12
CA ILE A 123 -15.20 2.28 -4.73
C ILE A 123 -15.31 3.58 -3.91
N ASP A 124 -16.37 3.70 -3.13
CA ASP A 124 -16.59 4.84 -2.22
C ASP A 124 -15.75 4.65 -0.94
N ILE A 125 -14.47 5.06 -1.00
CA ILE A 125 -13.52 4.90 0.10
C ILE A 125 -13.59 6.12 1.03
N GLY A 126 -13.92 5.88 2.29
CA GLY A 126 -13.92 6.89 3.36
C GLY A 126 -12.66 6.86 4.23
N MET A 127 -11.96 5.73 4.26
CA MET A 127 -10.74 5.54 5.05
C MET A 127 -9.78 4.58 4.35
N ILE A 128 -8.47 4.86 4.44
CA ILE A 128 -7.41 3.95 3.99
C ILE A 128 -6.54 3.57 5.19
N CYS A 129 -6.44 2.27 5.45
CA CYS A 129 -5.64 1.68 6.52
C CYS A 129 -4.46 0.90 5.92
N PRO A 130 -3.29 1.53 5.74
CA PRO A 130 -2.09 0.83 5.31
C PRO A 130 -1.46 0.03 6.47
N LEU A 131 -0.59 -0.93 6.14
CA LEU A 131 0.17 -1.68 7.14
C LEU A 131 1.31 -0.86 7.77
N HIS A 132 1.75 0.19 7.09
CA HIS A 132 2.85 1.07 7.52
C HIS A 132 2.44 2.53 7.45
N GLY A 133 2.80 3.31 8.48
CA GLY A 133 2.51 4.74 8.54
C GLY A 133 1.10 5.09 8.99
N PRO A 134 0.69 6.37 8.84
CA PRO A 134 -0.59 6.87 9.31
C PRO A 134 -1.80 6.34 8.52
N VAL A 135 -2.93 6.25 9.22
CA VAL A 135 -4.25 5.98 8.64
C VAL A 135 -4.80 7.25 8.00
N TRP A 136 -5.41 7.12 6.83
CA TRP A 136 -6.01 8.21 6.08
C TRP A 136 -7.54 8.21 6.22
N ARG A 137 -8.12 9.32 6.67
CA ARG A 137 -9.57 9.53 6.77
C ARG A 137 -10.03 10.87 6.19
N THR A 138 -9.11 11.70 5.78
CA THR A 138 -9.35 12.99 5.09
C THR A 138 -8.35 13.14 3.95
N ASN A 139 -8.64 14.00 2.97
CA ASN A 139 -7.76 14.29 1.83
C ASN A 139 -7.27 13.04 1.07
N LEU A 140 -8.08 11.98 1.02
CA LEU A 140 -7.72 10.71 0.38
C LEU A 140 -7.27 10.90 -1.08
N ASN A 141 -8.01 11.73 -1.84
CA ASN A 141 -7.72 11.98 -3.23
C ASN A 141 -6.31 12.58 -3.43
N TRP A 142 -5.90 13.50 -2.55
CA TRP A 142 -4.56 14.08 -2.61
C TRP A 142 -3.47 13.01 -2.53
N TYR A 143 -3.61 12.03 -1.64
CA TYR A 143 -2.61 10.97 -1.50
C TYR A 143 -2.72 9.90 -2.61
N ILE A 144 -3.93 9.61 -3.08
CA ILE A 144 -4.17 8.74 -4.24
C ILE A 144 -3.52 9.37 -5.49
N ASP A 145 -3.63 10.70 -5.67
CA ASP A 145 -3.01 11.43 -6.78
C ASP A 145 -1.47 11.37 -6.71
N LYS A 146 -0.88 11.38 -5.52
CA LYS A 146 0.58 11.12 -5.36
C LYS A 146 0.95 9.74 -5.87
N TYR A 147 0.20 8.70 -5.49
CA TYR A 147 0.41 7.34 -5.99
C TYR A 147 0.23 7.25 -7.50
N HIS A 148 -0.75 7.96 -8.07
CA HIS A 148 -0.93 8.05 -9.52
C HIS A 148 0.29 8.69 -10.19
N THR A 149 0.75 9.83 -9.71
CA THR A 149 1.91 10.56 -10.22
C THR A 149 3.17 9.69 -10.17
N TRP A 150 3.45 9.07 -9.02
CA TRP A 150 4.63 8.23 -8.85
C TRP A 150 4.59 6.97 -9.72
N SER A 151 3.42 6.33 -9.84
CA SER A 151 3.26 5.09 -10.60
C SER A 151 3.21 5.28 -12.12
N THR A 152 2.97 6.49 -12.59
CA THR A 152 3.13 6.87 -14.00
C THR A 152 4.53 7.40 -14.31
N TYR A 153 5.43 7.41 -13.31
CA TYR A 153 6.78 7.98 -13.42
C TYR A 153 6.78 9.45 -13.87
N THR A 154 5.74 10.18 -13.49
CA THR A 154 5.59 11.59 -13.78
C THR A 154 6.38 12.40 -12.74
N PRO A 155 7.32 13.26 -13.13
CA PRO A 155 8.03 14.13 -12.21
C PRO A 155 7.07 15.06 -11.46
N GLU A 156 7.23 15.19 -10.14
CA GLU A 156 6.46 16.15 -9.35
C GLU A 156 6.92 17.59 -9.61
N GLU A 157 8.18 17.77 -10.01
CA GLU A 157 8.81 19.05 -10.25
C GLU A 157 9.67 19.01 -11.52
N LYS A 158 9.85 20.16 -12.17
CA LYS A 158 10.84 20.33 -13.22
C LYS A 158 12.21 20.50 -12.58
N ALA A 159 12.93 19.40 -12.41
CA ALA A 159 14.23 19.38 -11.78
C ALA A 159 15.20 18.50 -12.56
N VAL A 160 16.48 18.73 -12.34
CA VAL A 160 17.57 17.87 -12.83
C VAL A 160 18.29 17.31 -11.60
N LEU A 161 18.37 15.99 -11.50
CA LEU A 161 19.16 15.31 -10.48
C LEU A 161 20.54 15.00 -11.07
N ILE A 162 21.58 15.58 -10.49
CA ILE A 162 22.97 15.25 -10.80
C ILE A 162 23.48 14.32 -9.69
N VAL A 163 23.82 13.10 -10.08
CA VAL A 163 24.44 12.13 -9.17
C VAL A 163 25.93 12.04 -9.51
N TYR A 164 26.78 12.35 -8.53
CA TYR A 164 28.21 12.31 -8.72
C TYR A 164 28.93 11.65 -7.54
N ALA A 165 30.17 11.25 -7.78
CA ALA A 165 31.11 10.86 -6.74
C ALA A 165 32.42 11.64 -6.96
N SER A 166 32.98 12.21 -5.92
CA SER A 166 34.21 13.00 -5.98
C SER A 166 35.19 12.56 -4.92
N VAL A 167 36.45 12.40 -5.29
CA VAL A 167 37.56 12.07 -4.35
C VAL A 167 38.29 13.35 -3.92
N TYR A 168 38.54 14.26 -4.86
CA TYR A 168 39.32 15.48 -4.65
C TYR A 168 38.53 16.78 -4.81
N GLY A 169 37.21 16.69 -4.97
CA GLY A 169 36.31 17.85 -5.08
C GLY A 169 36.10 18.39 -6.51
N ASP A 170 36.88 17.99 -7.50
CA ASP A 170 36.78 18.54 -8.87
C ASP A 170 35.46 18.17 -9.54
N THR A 171 35.02 16.92 -9.37
CA THR A 171 33.71 16.46 -9.89
C THR A 171 32.54 17.16 -9.19
N GLU A 172 32.67 17.40 -7.88
CA GLU A 172 31.68 18.15 -7.10
C GLU A 172 31.57 19.60 -7.58
N ASN A 173 32.69 20.25 -7.87
CA ASN A 173 32.69 21.62 -8.38
C ASN A 173 32.08 21.73 -9.77
N ALA A 174 32.10 20.66 -10.56
CA ALA A 174 31.51 20.63 -11.89
C ALA A 174 30.00 20.29 -11.90
N ALA A 175 29.48 19.66 -10.83
CA ALA A 175 28.08 19.26 -10.68
C ALA A 175 27.22 20.40 -10.13
#